data_896f3b0dd6d56202b1c0f31d4c31f737
#
_entry.id   896f3b0dd6d56202b1c0f31d4c31f737
#
_cell.length_a   1.000
_cell.length_b   1.000
_cell.length_c   1.000
_cell.angle_alpha   90.00
_cell.angle_beta   90.00
_cell.angle_gamma   90.00
#
_symmetry.space_group_name_H-M   'P 1'
#
loop_
_entity.id
_entity.type
_entity.pdbx_description
1 polymer ?
#
loop_
_entity_poly.entity_id
_entity_poly.type
_entity_poly.pdbx_seq_one_letter_code
_entity_poly.pdbx_strand_id
1 'polypeptide(L)'
;LLLQVMIVVFLFLLSLASIKALPQGAPTKVCGTMRPFHGGGIPPQTDISPYSIYMRRQGGNVIVTLKSDLNIPFQGFMLQAKTPNRELLGTFQPIGNEAHTIDCVQSEDTLTHNAAQNKDMIEVEWQPPEDYEGPVIFK
;
A
#
# COMPACT_ATOMS: atom_id res chain seq x y z
N LEU A 1 -30.13 11.12 38.98
CA LEU A 1 -30.27 11.54 37.56
C LEU A 1 -28.95 12.14 37.00
N LEU A 2 -28.36 13.14 37.65
CA LEU A 2 -27.10 13.77 37.22
C LEU A 2 -25.93 12.77 37.14
N LEU A 3 -25.77 11.90 38.13
CA LEU A 3 -24.72 10.89 38.17
C LEU A 3 -24.89 9.85 37.06
N GLN A 4 -26.11 9.44 36.75
CA GLN A 4 -26.39 8.53 35.62
C GLN A 4 -26.08 9.18 34.28
N VAL A 5 -26.43 10.45 34.08
CA VAL A 5 -26.10 11.18 32.86
C VAL A 5 -24.59 11.32 32.71
N MET A 6 -23.85 11.64 33.76
CA MET A 6 -22.40 11.72 33.75
C MET A 6 -21.73 10.39 33.39
N ILE A 7 -22.22 9.25 33.94
CA ILE A 7 -21.69 7.92 33.61
C ILE A 7 -21.94 7.57 32.16
N VAL A 8 -23.12 7.86 31.62
CA VAL A 8 -23.46 7.57 30.22
C VAL A 8 -22.59 8.44 29.27
N VAL A 9 -22.40 9.72 29.58
CA VAL A 9 -21.53 10.61 28.79
C VAL A 9 -20.07 10.17 28.85
N PHE A 10 -19.59 9.73 30.03
CA PHE A 10 -18.23 9.22 30.20
C PHE A 10 -18.00 7.92 29.44
N LEU A 11 -18.97 6.99 29.44
CA LEU A 11 -18.93 5.75 28.67
C LEU A 11 -19.01 6.01 27.16
N PHE A 12 -19.73 7.02 26.72
CA PHE A 12 -19.80 7.42 25.31
C PHE A 12 -18.50 8.04 24.82
N LEU A 13 -17.81 8.80 25.67
CA LEU A 13 -16.49 9.38 25.37
C LEU A 13 -15.38 8.33 25.32
N LEU A 14 -15.51 7.22 26.06
CA LEU A 14 -14.57 6.10 26.01
C LEU A 14 -14.71 5.22 24.75
N SER A 15 -15.84 5.29 24.05
CA SER A 15 -16.10 4.48 22.85
C SER A 15 -15.56 5.09 21.55
N LEU A 16 -14.93 6.27 21.62
CA LEU A 16 -14.14 6.82 20.50
C LEU A 16 -12.78 6.12 20.44
N ALA A 17 -12.81 4.79 20.26
CA ALA A 17 -11.62 4.05 19.84
C ALA A 17 -11.20 4.61 18.49
N SER A 18 -10.17 5.43 18.49
CA SER A 18 -9.56 5.98 17.28
C SER A 18 -9.14 4.80 16.42
N ILE A 19 -9.86 4.52 15.36
CA ILE A 19 -9.41 3.65 14.28
C ILE A 19 -8.18 4.36 13.72
N LYS A 20 -7.00 3.91 14.12
CA LYS A 20 -5.75 4.42 13.57
C LYS A 20 -5.61 3.85 12.14
N ALA A 21 -6.22 4.53 11.19
CA ALA A 21 -5.77 4.42 9.81
C ALA A 21 -4.28 4.80 9.79
N LEU A 22 -3.49 4.15 8.93
CA LEU A 22 -2.09 4.48 8.71
C LEU A 22 -2.01 5.39 7.47
N PRO A 23 -2.29 6.69 7.63
CA PRO A 23 -2.43 7.60 6.48
C PRO A 23 -1.09 7.88 5.78
N GLN A 24 0.03 7.58 6.43
CA GLN A 24 1.38 7.87 5.95
C GLN A 24 2.11 6.64 5.39
N GLY A 25 1.38 5.63 4.96
CA GLY A 25 1.96 4.45 4.34
C GLY A 25 1.88 3.17 5.17
N ALA A 26 2.24 2.07 4.53
CA ALA A 26 2.28 0.76 5.16
C ALA A 26 3.50 0.64 6.08
N PRO A 27 3.37 0.07 7.28
CA PRO A 27 4.51 -0.16 8.16
C PRO A 27 5.32 -1.38 7.69
N THR A 28 6.64 -1.38 7.96
CA THR A 28 7.55 -2.48 7.56
C THR A 28 7.15 -3.85 8.09
N LYS A 29 6.45 -3.92 9.23
CA LYS A 29 5.96 -5.19 9.79
C LYS A 29 5.00 -5.98 8.88
N VAL A 30 4.40 -5.32 7.86
CA VAL A 30 3.50 -5.99 6.90
C VAL A 30 4.19 -6.38 5.58
N CYS A 31 5.49 -6.14 5.44
CA CYS A 31 6.27 -6.45 4.23
C CYS A 31 6.10 -7.90 3.74
N GLY A 32 6.10 -8.85 4.66
CA GLY A 32 5.98 -10.27 4.30
C GLY A 32 4.57 -10.68 3.90
N THR A 33 3.55 -10.12 4.53
CA THR A 33 2.15 -10.49 4.28
C THR A 33 1.48 -9.63 3.21
N MET A 34 1.90 -8.38 3.07
CA MET A 34 1.27 -7.35 2.23
C MET A 34 -0.24 -7.19 2.53
N ARG A 35 -0.65 -7.47 3.77
CA ARG A 35 -2.05 -7.35 4.21
C ARG A 35 -2.24 -6.10 5.05
N PRO A 36 -3.19 -5.23 4.70
CA PRO A 36 -3.55 -4.12 5.55
C PRO A 36 -4.22 -4.67 6.81
N PHE A 37 -3.66 -4.37 7.99
CA PHE A 37 -4.31 -4.63 9.25
C PHE A 37 -5.18 -3.43 9.62
N HIS A 38 -6.35 -3.35 9.02
CA HIS A 38 -7.37 -2.45 9.52
C HIS A 38 -7.89 -2.97 10.86
N GLY A 39 -7.94 -2.12 11.88
CA GLY A 39 -8.49 -2.50 13.19
C GLY A 39 -9.88 -3.12 13.05
N GLY A 40 -10.24 -4.07 13.94
CA GLY A 40 -11.56 -4.69 13.94
C GLY A 40 -11.70 -5.97 13.11
N GLY A 41 -10.61 -6.55 12.59
CA GLY A 41 -10.65 -7.87 11.94
C GLY A 41 -11.39 -7.87 10.59
N ILE A 42 -11.40 -6.75 9.88
CA ILE A 42 -12.01 -6.65 8.55
C ILE A 42 -11.27 -7.59 7.58
N PRO A 43 -11.94 -8.60 6.99
CA PRO A 43 -11.30 -9.52 6.06
C PRO A 43 -11.01 -8.81 4.71
N PRO A 44 -10.03 -9.34 3.93
CA PRO A 44 -9.83 -8.89 2.56
C PRO A 44 -11.09 -9.11 1.72
N GLN A 45 -11.32 -8.24 0.74
CA GLN A 45 -12.36 -8.44 -0.26
C GLN A 45 -12.00 -9.66 -1.13
N THR A 46 -13.02 -10.41 -1.53
CA THR A 46 -12.88 -11.62 -2.35
C THR A 46 -13.41 -11.45 -3.76
N ASP A 47 -14.05 -10.31 -4.05
CA ASP A 47 -14.54 -9.97 -5.37
C ASP A 47 -13.40 -9.66 -6.35
N ILE A 48 -13.74 -9.56 -7.64
CA ILE A 48 -12.77 -9.16 -8.67
C ILE A 48 -12.22 -7.77 -8.33
N SER A 49 -10.91 -7.64 -8.28
CA SER A 49 -10.26 -6.36 -8.00
C SER A 49 -10.62 -5.31 -9.06
N PRO A 50 -11.06 -4.12 -8.65
CA PRO A 50 -11.25 -3.00 -9.58
C PRO A 50 -9.93 -2.29 -9.93
N TYR A 51 -8.81 -2.81 -9.47
CA TYR A 51 -7.49 -2.22 -9.66
C TYR A 51 -6.61 -3.15 -10.48
N SER A 52 -5.81 -2.55 -11.37
CA SER A 52 -4.87 -3.25 -12.24
C SER A 52 -3.47 -2.65 -12.15
N ILE A 53 -2.47 -3.47 -12.42
CA ILE A 53 -1.07 -3.07 -12.52
C ILE A 53 -0.67 -3.19 -13.99
N TYR A 54 -0.23 -2.08 -14.56
CA TYR A 54 0.29 -2.00 -15.93
C TYR A 54 1.79 -1.74 -15.89
N MET A 55 2.51 -2.23 -16.87
CA MET A 55 3.95 -2.08 -16.96
C MET A 55 4.35 -1.67 -18.38
N ARG A 56 5.27 -0.73 -18.49
CA ARG A 56 5.91 -0.37 -19.77
C ARG A 56 7.42 -0.22 -19.58
N ARG A 57 8.19 -0.72 -20.52
CA ARG A 57 9.65 -0.52 -20.50
C ARG A 57 9.98 0.93 -20.87
N GLN A 58 10.97 1.49 -20.20
CA GLN A 58 11.51 2.81 -20.45
C GLN A 58 13.02 2.78 -20.25
N GLY A 59 13.77 2.65 -21.35
CA GLY A 59 15.21 2.38 -21.26
C GLY A 59 15.49 1.03 -20.58
N GLY A 60 16.40 1.02 -19.61
CA GLY A 60 16.69 -0.15 -18.76
C GLY A 60 15.68 -0.37 -17.62
N ASN A 61 14.79 0.59 -17.39
CA ASN A 61 13.84 0.59 -16.27
C ASN A 61 12.42 0.19 -16.71
N VAL A 62 11.52 0.06 -15.75
CA VAL A 62 10.10 -0.23 -15.98
C VAL A 62 9.26 0.82 -15.29
N ILE A 63 8.36 1.48 -16.01
CA ILE A 63 7.31 2.27 -15.40
C ILE A 63 6.17 1.33 -15.03
N VAL A 64 5.84 1.31 -13.75
CA VAL A 64 4.74 0.53 -13.18
C VAL A 64 3.61 1.48 -12.83
N THR A 65 2.42 1.20 -13.35
CA THR A 65 1.22 2.01 -13.13
C THR A 65 0.20 1.17 -12.36
N LEU A 66 -0.17 1.61 -11.16
CA LEU A 66 -1.33 1.11 -10.42
C LEU A 66 -2.52 2.00 -10.75
N LYS A 67 -3.59 1.42 -11.26
CA LYS A 67 -4.74 2.18 -11.76
C LYS A 67 -6.08 1.54 -11.34
N SER A 68 -7.06 2.40 -11.09
CA SER A 68 -8.46 2.01 -10.97
C SER A 68 -9.10 1.86 -12.35
N ASP A 69 -9.63 0.69 -12.66
CA ASP A 69 -10.31 0.42 -13.95
C ASP A 69 -11.80 0.77 -13.93
N LEU A 70 -12.40 0.91 -12.75
CA LEU A 70 -13.83 1.14 -12.56
C LEU A 70 -14.16 2.49 -11.92
N ASN A 71 -13.24 3.45 -11.95
CA ASN A 71 -13.38 4.76 -11.28
C ASN A 71 -13.69 4.64 -9.78
N ILE A 72 -13.19 3.58 -9.13
CA ILE A 72 -13.26 3.37 -7.69
C ILE A 72 -11.90 3.78 -7.10
N PRO A 73 -11.78 4.97 -6.50
CA PRO A 73 -10.49 5.45 -6.02
C PRO A 73 -9.96 4.57 -4.89
N PHE A 74 -8.65 4.47 -4.78
CA PHE A 74 -7.96 3.87 -3.64
C PHE A 74 -7.24 4.94 -2.82
N GLN A 75 -7.13 4.75 -1.52
CA GLN A 75 -6.47 5.70 -0.63
C GLN A 75 -5.07 5.25 -0.24
N GLY A 76 -4.93 3.95 0.03
CA GLY A 76 -3.66 3.36 0.41
C GLY A 76 -3.27 2.19 -0.47
N PHE A 77 -1.97 1.97 -0.62
CA PHE A 77 -1.43 0.84 -1.35
C PHE A 77 -0.04 0.46 -0.83
N MET A 78 0.37 -0.73 -1.18
CA MET A 78 1.72 -1.24 -1.03
C MET A 78 2.08 -2.02 -2.29
N LEU A 79 3.22 -1.74 -2.88
CA LEU A 79 3.67 -2.35 -4.13
C LEU A 79 5.07 -2.95 -3.94
N GLN A 80 5.24 -4.18 -4.36
CA GLN A 80 6.50 -4.92 -4.37
C GLN A 80 6.74 -5.57 -5.73
N ALA A 81 8.00 -5.66 -6.13
CA ALA A 81 8.45 -6.51 -7.23
C ALA A 81 9.10 -7.77 -6.66
N LYS A 82 8.76 -8.93 -7.19
CA LYS A 82 9.23 -10.23 -6.68
C LYS A 82 9.64 -11.17 -7.80
N THR A 83 10.60 -12.03 -7.47
CA THR A 83 10.87 -13.23 -8.26
C THR A 83 9.71 -14.24 -8.12
N PRO A 84 9.63 -15.28 -8.97
CA PRO A 84 8.69 -16.39 -8.80
C PRO A 84 8.83 -17.10 -7.44
N ASN A 85 10.03 -17.07 -6.84
CA ASN A 85 10.29 -17.62 -5.51
C ASN A 85 9.91 -16.66 -4.37
N ARG A 86 9.23 -15.53 -4.70
CA ARG A 86 8.75 -14.51 -3.75
C ARG A 86 9.84 -13.67 -3.06
N GLU A 87 11.05 -13.69 -3.57
CA GLU A 87 12.12 -12.81 -3.11
C GLU A 87 11.91 -11.40 -3.67
N LEU A 88 12.15 -10.38 -2.85
CA LEU A 88 12.08 -8.99 -3.29
C LEU A 88 13.18 -8.69 -4.31
N LEU A 89 12.84 -7.88 -5.30
CA LEU A 89 13.71 -7.64 -6.45
C LEU A 89 13.69 -6.18 -6.88
N GLY A 90 14.88 -5.62 -7.10
CA GLY A 90 15.05 -4.26 -7.60
C GLY A 90 14.62 -3.18 -6.61
N THR A 91 14.58 -1.95 -7.08
CA THR A 91 14.27 -0.76 -6.29
C THR A 91 13.23 0.10 -6.97
N PHE A 92 12.46 0.84 -6.18
CA PHE A 92 11.45 1.77 -6.66
C PHE A 92 11.92 3.22 -6.52
N GLN A 93 11.60 4.03 -7.53
CA GLN A 93 11.79 5.47 -7.49
C GLN A 93 10.44 6.14 -7.73
N PRO A 94 9.84 6.78 -6.70
CA PRO A 94 8.55 7.45 -6.84
C PRO A 94 8.58 8.54 -7.91
N ILE A 95 7.49 8.64 -8.67
CA ILE A 95 7.22 9.74 -9.59
C ILE A 95 6.18 10.65 -8.93
N GLY A 96 6.54 11.91 -8.67
CA GLY A 96 5.67 12.84 -7.93
C GLY A 96 5.77 12.68 -6.41
N ASN A 97 4.70 13.08 -5.69
CA ASN A 97 4.69 13.20 -4.23
C ASN A 97 3.62 12.35 -3.53
N GLU A 98 3.00 11.41 -4.22
CA GLU A 98 1.89 10.61 -3.66
C GLU A 98 2.37 9.30 -3.01
N ALA A 99 3.64 8.96 -3.18
CA ALA A 99 4.24 7.73 -2.71
C ALA A 99 5.66 7.95 -2.16
N HIS A 100 6.12 7.02 -1.34
CA HIS A 100 7.50 6.91 -0.89
C HIS A 100 7.91 5.44 -0.80
N THR A 101 9.20 5.19 -0.75
CA THR A 101 9.76 3.86 -0.56
C THR A 101 9.92 3.53 0.92
N ILE A 102 9.84 2.26 1.23
CA ILE A 102 10.21 1.69 2.53
C ILE A 102 11.16 0.52 2.30
N ASP A 103 12.00 0.25 3.29
CA ASP A 103 13.01 -0.79 3.27
C ASP A 103 12.47 -2.04 3.97
N CYS A 104 12.15 -3.08 3.20
CA CYS A 104 11.66 -4.34 3.75
C CYS A 104 12.78 -5.36 3.96
N VAL A 105 13.62 -5.59 2.96
CA VAL A 105 14.79 -6.46 2.99
C VAL A 105 16.04 -5.68 2.58
N GLN A 106 15.90 -4.86 1.56
CA GLN A 106 16.95 -3.96 1.08
C GLN A 106 16.38 -2.56 0.91
N SER A 107 17.25 -1.58 0.67
CA SER A 107 16.82 -0.20 0.50
C SER A 107 15.88 -0.05 -0.69
N GLU A 108 14.80 0.71 -0.51
CA GLU A 108 13.87 1.14 -1.55
C GLU A 108 13.17 -0.01 -2.32
N ASP A 109 13.05 -1.20 -1.70
CA ASP A 109 12.50 -2.41 -2.33
C ASP A 109 10.98 -2.49 -2.32
N THR A 110 10.33 -1.56 -1.65
CA THR A 110 8.87 -1.52 -1.50
C THR A 110 8.35 -0.10 -1.58
N LEU A 111 7.26 0.11 -2.31
CA LEU A 111 6.58 1.39 -2.45
C LEU A 111 5.28 1.43 -1.64
N THR A 112 4.97 2.56 -1.02
CA THR A 112 3.70 2.80 -0.35
C THR A 112 3.24 4.25 -0.49
N HIS A 113 2.01 4.53 -0.11
CA HIS A 113 1.40 5.87 -0.20
C HIS A 113 1.91 6.84 0.88
N ASN A 114 1.87 8.15 0.58
CA ASN A 114 2.22 9.22 1.51
C ASN A 114 1.03 9.74 2.32
N ALA A 115 -0.18 9.66 1.76
CA ALA A 115 -1.38 10.18 2.38
C ALA A 115 -2.62 9.38 1.98
N ALA A 116 -3.63 9.36 2.86
CA ALA A 116 -4.92 8.70 2.64
C ALA A 116 -5.87 9.54 1.77
N GLN A 117 -5.35 10.15 0.71
CA GLN A 117 -6.15 10.85 -0.29
C GLN A 117 -6.62 9.89 -1.37
N ASN A 118 -7.76 10.18 -1.98
CA ASN A 118 -8.26 9.40 -3.11
C ASN A 118 -7.31 9.51 -4.30
N LYS A 119 -6.96 8.37 -4.86
CA LYS A 119 -6.09 8.20 -6.03
C LYS A 119 -6.77 7.32 -7.04
N ASP A 120 -6.71 7.71 -8.30
CA ASP A 120 -7.19 6.89 -9.42
C ASP A 120 -6.03 6.19 -10.14
N MET A 121 -4.83 6.75 -10.04
CA MET A 121 -3.63 6.24 -10.68
C MET A 121 -2.38 6.67 -9.92
N ILE A 122 -1.41 5.77 -9.86
CA ILE A 122 -0.03 6.04 -9.39
C ILE A 122 0.94 5.48 -10.42
N GLU A 123 1.95 6.25 -10.75
CA GLU A 123 3.09 5.79 -11.53
C GLU A 123 4.37 5.80 -10.69
N VAL A 124 5.19 4.80 -10.90
CA VAL A 124 6.50 4.67 -10.26
C VAL A 124 7.50 4.07 -11.25
N GLU A 125 8.74 4.48 -11.16
CA GLU A 125 9.83 3.84 -11.87
C GLU A 125 10.38 2.69 -11.02
N TRP A 126 10.51 1.51 -11.62
CA TRP A 126 11.16 0.36 -11.01
C TRP A 126 12.45 0.04 -11.77
N GLN A 127 13.54 -0.14 -11.03
CA GLN A 127 14.86 -0.43 -11.54
C GLN A 127 15.20 -1.89 -11.25
N PRO A 128 15.34 -2.74 -12.27
CA PRO A 128 15.80 -4.12 -12.09
C PRO A 128 17.25 -4.15 -11.62
N PRO A 129 17.70 -5.19 -10.91
CA PRO A 129 19.12 -5.44 -10.73
C PRO A 129 19.80 -5.67 -12.08
N GLU A 130 21.05 -5.22 -12.23
CA GLU A 130 21.79 -5.25 -13.51
C GLU A 130 21.89 -6.66 -14.11
N ASP A 131 22.04 -7.69 -13.28
CA ASP A 131 22.26 -9.07 -13.69
C ASP A 131 21.01 -9.95 -13.67
N TYR A 132 19.80 -9.38 -13.52
CA TYR A 132 18.58 -10.16 -13.44
C TYR A 132 17.82 -10.18 -14.77
N GLU A 133 17.73 -11.38 -15.36
CA GLU A 133 16.99 -11.62 -16.63
C GLU A 133 15.72 -12.49 -16.46
N GLY A 134 15.34 -12.79 -15.23
CA GLY A 134 14.20 -13.64 -14.93
C GLY A 134 12.84 -12.91 -14.96
N PRO A 135 11.73 -13.66 -14.79
CA PRO A 135 10.40 -13.07 -14.70
C PRO A 135 10.22 -12.28 -13.40
N VAL A 136 9.50 -11.14 -13.50
CA VAL A 136 9.18 -10.27 -12.37
C VAL A 136 7.68 -10.24 -12.17
N ILE A 137 7.25 -10.37 -10.91
CA ILE A 137 5.85 -10.30 -10.49
C ILE A 137 5.68 -9.04 -9.64
N PHE A 138 4.92 -8.08 -10.15
CA PHE A 138 4.47 -6.93 -9.36
C PHE A 138 3.19 -7.27 -8.59
N LYS A 139 3.21 -6.96 -7.30
CA LYS A 139 2.09 -7.24 -6.40
C LYS A 139 1.78 -6.02 -5.52
#